data_3fa001331ead5592cb3bd7bcf76b38af
#
_entry.id   3fa001331ead5592cb3bd7bcf76b38af
#
_cell.length_a   1.000
_cell.length_b   1.000
_cell.length_c   1.000
_cell.angle_alpha   90.00
_cell.angle_beta   90.00
_cell.angle_gamma   90.00
#
_symmetry.space_group_name_H-M   'P 1'
#
loop_
_entity.id
_entity.type
_entity.pdbx_description
1 polymer ?
#
loop_
_entity_poly.entity_id
_entity_poly.type
_entity_poly.pdbx_seq_one_letter_code
_entity_poly.pdbx_strand_id
1 'polypeptide(L)'
;MSAAGLLAAAGWAANREAPFDLMIVGARIVDGSGAPWYRGDIGIREGRIARIGKLAGAPTARVIDAAGRTAAPGFIDVHVHVEESLPADPDARNLLADGVTTIITGNCGASDREVGGWLSRASESGVAVNVGTLYGHNTARSQVMGNADRAPTARELAEMELLVRRAMRDGAMGLSTGLIYSPGTFAQPREIAALARVAGESGGIYATHMRSENDRVFESIEESIEAARAAGVPLQISHFKVTSQRLWGESQRMLARVEAARASGLDVTLDQYPYTASSSGLDVLLPDWALGAEREGPRRAVERRLADRKIRRRIAAEMRDRLGTTLGRSDLSYAVVAAAPWDPSLEGKSLRQITLNSGRRETGARDALSADIETLLQICERGAASGRGGGACGIQMIYHSMKEEDVERIFASPLTMIARDGGVASLTAGNPHPRSFGTSARVLARYVRERGLVSLEEAVRKMTSLPAQRFGLEGRGLLREGLRADVVLFDPDEVEDLSTFQDPHHDSRGFDLVLVNGVIVRDGGRPTCARPGIALYGPGYGGGAPRVAGNASPVILRAAGPKNLLPLTK
;
A
#
# COMPACT_ATOMS: atom_id res chain seq x y z
N MET A 1 69.72 -33.60 -29.94
CA MET A 1 68.63 -34.15 -29.11
C MET A 1 67.73 -33.02 -28.74
N SER A 2 66.51 -33.15 -29.12
CA SER A 2 65.44 -32.16 -29.26
C SER A 2 64.86 -31.62 -27.96
N ALA A 3 64.79 -30.30 -27.89
CA ALA A 3 64.04 -29.57 -26.86
C ALA A 3 62.57 -29.43 -27.27
N ALA A 4 61.78 -30.47 -27.09
CA ALA A 4 60.34 -30.50 -27.42
C ALA A 4 59.62 -31.37 -26.38
N GLY A 5 59.32 -30.85 -25.20
CA GLY A 5 58.65 -31.66 -24.19
C GLY A 5 58.21 -30.94 -22.95
N LEU A 6 57.97 -29.61 -22.96
CA LEU A 6 57.56 -28.86 -21.78
C LEU A 6 56.52 -27.73 -22.07
N LEU A 7 55.54 -27.99 -22.92
CA LEU A 7 54.49 -27.01 -23.26
C LEU A 7 53.11 -27.69 -23.41
N ALA A 8 52.69 -28.46 -22.41
CA ALA A 8 51.33 -29.06 -22.47
C ALA A 8 50.72 -29.32 -21.08
N ALA A 9 50.99 -28.46 -20.07
CA ALA A 9 50.37 -28.58 -18.75
C ALA A 9 49.84 -27.26 -18.18
N ALA A 10 49.64 -26.24 -19.03
CA ALA A 10 49.15 -24.93 -18.56
C ALA A 10 47.82 -24.55 -19.25
N GLY A 11 46.87 -25.45 -19.35
CA GLY A 11 45.66 -25.22 -20.14
C GLY A 11 44.35 -25.71 -19.54
N TRP A 12 44.29 -26.07 -18.25
CA TRP A 12 43.02 -26.40 -17.60
C TRP A 12 42.99 -25.82 -16.18
N ALA A 13 43.19 -24.50 -16.03
CA ALA A 13 42.58 -23.79 -14.93
C ALA A 13 41.07 -23.72 -15.27
N ALA A 14 40.31 -24.74 -14.88
CA ALA A 14 38.88 -24.71 -14.96
C ALA A 14 38.44 -23.37 -14.34
N ASN A 15 37.65 -22.61 -15.09
CA ASN A 15 36.99 -21.40 -14.65
C ASN A 15 36.06 -21.83 -13.49
N ARG A 16 36.60 -21.99 -12.27
CA ARG A 16 35.81 -22.28 -11.07
C ARG A 16 35.02 -21.02 -10.83
N GLU A 17 33.75 -21.04 -11.24
CA GLU A 17 32.78 -20.01 -10.83
C GLU A 17 32.94 -19.83 -9.32
N ALA A 18 32.99 -18.57 -8.86
CA ALA A 18 33.05 -18.28 -7.45
C ALA A 18 31.85 -18.94 -6.74
N PRO A 19 32.03 -19.47 -5.53
CA PRO A 19 30.93 -20.14 -4.82
C PRO A 19 29.73 -19.23 -4.61
N PHE A 20 28.54 -19.80 -4.53
CA PHE A 20 27.36 -19.08 -4.10
C PHE A 20 27.45 -18.78 -2.59
N ASP A 21 26.95 -17.61 -2.18
CA ASP A 21 26.80 -17.28 -0.76
C ASP A 21 25.69 -18.15 -0.12
N LEU A 22 24.61 -18.36 -0.89
CA LEU A 22 23.46 -19.13 -0.51
C LEU A 22 22.87 -19.85 -1.72
N MET A 23 22.41 -21.07 -1.52
CA MET A 23 21.67 -21.83 -2.54
C MET A 23 20.38 -22.38 -1.94
N ILE A 24 19.24 -22.12 -2.60
CA ILE A 24 17.93 -22.71 -2.29
C ILE A 24 17.72 -23.84 -3.29
N VAL A 25 17.59 -25.07 -2.80
CA VAL A 25 17.49 -26.27 -3.66
C VAL A 25 16.11 -26.90 -3.63
N GLY A 26 15.70 -27.50 -4.76
CA GLY A 26 14.46 -28.29 -4.84
C GLY A 26 13.18 -27.45 -4.76
N ALA A 27 13.22 -26.19 -5.09
CA ALA A 27 12.07 -25.29 -5.01
C ALA A 27 11.09 -25.48 -6.17
N ARG A 28 9.82 -25.23 -5.91
CA ARG A 28 8.78 -24.89 -6.87
C ARG A 28 8.88 -23.38 -7.13
N ILE A 29 9.41 -22.98 -8.27
CA ILE A 29 9.66 -21.57 -8.60
C ILE A 29 8.43 -20.95 -9.25
N VAL A 30 7.84 -19.94 -8.61
CA VAL A 30 6.83 -19.03 -9.14
C VAL A 30 7.53 -17.68 -9.34
N ASP A 31 7.99 -17.41 -10.56
CA ASP A 31 8.98 -16.38 -10.83
C ASP A 31 8.47 -14.93 -10.80
N GLY A 32 7.17 -14.73 -10.53
CA GLY A 32 6.52 -13.42 -10.47
C GLY A 32 6.03 -12.90 -11.83
N SER A 33 6.23 -13.61 -12.91
CA SER A 33 5.77 -13.19 -14.26
C SER A 33 4.30 -13.47 -14.54
N GLY A 34 3.67 -14.33 -13.73
CA GLY A 34 2.35 -14.92 -13.99
C GLY A 34 2.41 -16.18 -14.86
N ALA A 35 3.60 -16.61 -15.30
CA ALA A 35 3.81 -17.87 -16.03
C ALA A 35 3.72 -19.07 -15.08
N PRO A 36 3.38 -20.28 -15.61
CA PRO A 36 3.35 -21.50 -14.80
C PRO A 36 4.67 -21.76 -14.06
N TRP A 37 4.56 -22.27 -12.85
CA TRP A 37 5.72 -22.65 -12.02
C TRP A 37 6.57 -23.76 -12.66
N TYR A 38 7.83 -23.82 -12.25
CA TYR A 38 8.78 -24.88 -12.63
C TYR A 38 9.66 -25.27 -11.44
N ARG A 39 10.28 -26.46 -11.50
CA ARG A 39 11.25 -26.89 -10.48
C ARG A 39 12.64 -26.39 -10.80
N GLY A 40 13.35 -25.91 -9.77
CA GLY A 40 14.73 -25.43 -9.91
C GLY A 40 15.36 -25.10 -8.58
N ASP A 41 16.67 -24.84 -8.66
CA ASP A 41 17.49 -24.32 -7.59
C ASP A 41 17.80 -22.85 -7.87
N ILE A 42 18.03 -22.05 -6.83
CA ILE A 42 18.36 -20.63 -6.91
C ILE A 42 19.70 -20.42 -6.22
N GLY A 43 20.73 -20.05 -6.98
CA GLY A 43 22.04 -19.67 -6.48
C GLY A 43 22.13 -18.16 -6.30
N ILE A 44 22.51 -17.72 -5.12
CA ILE A 44 22.61 -16.31 -4.72
C ILE A 44 24.07 -15.98 -4.48
N ARG A 45 24.53 -14.81 -5.01
CA ARG A 45 25.87 -14.26 -4.84
C ARG A 45 25.79 -12.74 -4.78
N GLU A 46 26.46 -12.12 -3.81
CA GLU A 46 26.52 -10.67 -3.65
C GLU A 46 25.15 -9.99 -3.66
N GLY A 47 24.19 -10.62 -2.98
CA GLY A 47 22.84 -10.09 -2.85
C GLY A 47 21.99 -10.17 -4.12
N ARG A 48 22.44 -10.92 -5.15
CA ARG A 48 21.75 -11.10 -6.43
C ARG A 48 21.50 -12.57 -6.73
N ILE A 49 20.46 -12.84 -7.50
CA ILE A 49 20.22 -14.15 -8.11
C ILE A 49 21.30 -14.34 -9.17
N ALA A 50 22.30 -15.16 -8.89
CA ALA A 50 23.40 -15.40 -9.78
C ALA A 50 23.06 -16.45 -10.84
N ARG A 51 22.24 -17.48 -10.47
CA ARG A 51 21.81 -18.54 -11.37
C ARG A 51 20.53 -19.21 -10.92
N ILE A 52 19.72 -19.63 -11.88
CA ILE A 52 18.52 -20.46 -11.66
C ILE A 52 18.63 -21.70 -12.55
N GLY A 53 18.42 -22.91 -11.99
CA GLY A 53 18.45 -24.15 -12.75
C GLY A 53 18.76 -25.36 -11.89
N LYS A 54 19.44 -26.35 -12.45
CA LYS A 54 19.95 -27.51 -11.71
C LYS A 54 21.35 -27.19 -11.20
N LEU A 55 21.50 -26.94 -9.92
CA LEU A 55 22.75 -26.48 -9.30
C LEU A 55 23.35 -27.52 -8.35
N ALA A 56 22.88 -28.76 -8.38
CA ALA A 56 23.39 -29.83 -7.53
C ALA A 56 24.90 -29.99 -7.68
N GLY A 57 25.63 -29.94 -6.53
CA GLY A 57 27.09 -30.05 -6.49
C GLY A 57 27.85 -28.74 -6.78
N ALA A 58 27.16 -27.62 -7.06
CA ALA A 58 27.83 -26.34 -7.21
C ALA A 58 28.40 -25.86 -5.85
N PRO A 59 29.58 -25.22 -5.84
CA PRO A 59 30.16 -24.68 -4.60
C PRO A 59 29.26 -23.62 -3.98
N THR A 60 28.95 -23.75 -2.70
CA THR A 60 28.13 -22.79 -1.95
C THR A 60 28.54 -22.74 -0.48
N ALA A 61 28.43 -21.57 0.17
CA ALA A 61 28.68 -21.43 1.59
C ALA A 61 27.54 -21.98 2.44
N ARG A 62 26.29 -21.86 1.97
CA ARG A 62 25.09 -22.34 2.68
C ARG A 62 24.08 -22.94 1.70
N VAL A 63 23.47 -24.06 2.07
CA VAL A 63 22.33 -24.67 1.35
C VAL A 63 21.08 -24.60 2.21
N ILE A 64 19.97 -24.25 1.59
CA ILE A 64 18.61 -24.33 2.15
C ILE A 64 17.82 -25.29 1.26
N ASP A 65 17.35 -26.38 1.84
CA ASP A 65 16.43 -27.30 1.18
C ASP A 65 15.01 -26.70 1.22
N ALA A 66 14.50 -26.37 0.04
CA ALA A 66 13.12 -25.90 -0.08
C ALA A 66 12.10 -27.01 0.23
N ALA A 67 12.50 -28.29 0.18
CA ALA A 67 11.60 -29.44 0.39
C ALA A 67 10.33 -29.37 -0.47
N GLY A 68 10.44 -28.86 -1.70
CA GLY A 68 9.32 -28.71 -2.64
C GLY A 68 8.41 -27.50 -2.41
N ARG A 69 8.69 -26.67 -1.39
CA ARG A 69 7.96 -25.42 -1.14
C ARG A 69 8.11 -24.43 -2.28
N THR A 70 7.22 -23.45 -2.32
CA THR A 70 7.20 -22.40 -3.34
C THR A 70 8.23 -21.32 -3.01
N ALA A 71 9.15 -21.06 -3.95
CA ALA A 71 9.99 -19.87 -3.96
C ALA A 71 9.38 -18.83 -4.91
N ALA A 72 9.15 -17.62 -4.39
CA ALA A 72 8.65 -16.48 -5.15
C ALA A 72 9.52 -15.25 -4.89
N PRO A 73 9.43 -14.18 -5.73
CA PRO A 73 10.02 -12.90 -5.38
C PRO A 73 9.43 -12.39 -4.06
N GLY A 74 10.23 -11.71 -3.25
CA GLY A 74 9.73 -11.02 -2.07
C GLY A 74 8.61 -10.04 -2.44
N PHE A 75 7.55 -9.99 -1.65
CA PHE A 75 6.37 -9.19 -1.96
C PHE A 75 6.65 -7.70 -1.84
N ILE A 76 6.00 -6.92 -2.71
CA ILE A 76 6.12 -5.47 -2.82
C ILE A 76 4.78 -4.85 -2.46
N ASP A 77 4.72 -4.14 -1.35
CA ASP A 77 3.54 -3.44 -0.88
C ASP A 77 3.63 -1.97 -1.26
N VAL A 78 2.77 -1.55 -2.18
CA VAL A 78 2.79 -0.19 -2.75
C VAL A 78 2.00 0.83 -1.94
N HIS A 79 1.34 0.40 -0.86
CA HIS A 79 0.48 1.27 -0.09
C HIS A 79 0.61 1.00 1.40
N VAL A 80 1.53 1.72 2.02
CA VAL A 80 1.74 1.69 3.47
C VAL A 80 1.85 3.11 4.04
N HIS A 81 1.69 3.22 5.36
CA HIS A 81 1.83 4.45 6.14
C HIS A 81 2.83 4.19 7.26
N VAL A 82 4.11 4.45 7.00
CA VAL A 82 5.22 4.05 7.89
C VAL A 82 6.18 5.18 8.24
N GLU A 83 5.82 6.43 7.91
CA GLU A 83 6.70 7.58 8.10
C GLU A 83 7.22 7.71 9.53
N GLU A 84 6.36 7.42 10.52
CA GLU A 84 6.71 7.46 11.94
C GLU A 84 7.04 6.07 12.50
N SER A 85 6.30 5.04 12.05
CA SER A 85 6.40 3.70 12.65
C SER A 85 7.65 2.92 12.21
N LEU A 86 8.14 3.09 10.98
CA LEU A 86 9.35 2.41 10.51
C LEU A 86 10.63 2.92 11.20
N PRO A 87 10.82 4.24 11.42
CA PRO A 87 11.94 4.71 12.25
C PRO A 87 11.86 4.25 13.70
N ALA A 88 10.66 4.06 14.24
CA ALA A 88 10.46 3.58 15.61
C ALA A 88 10.67 2.06 15.76
N ASP A 89 10.30 1.28 14.73
CA ASP A 89 10.51 -0.18 14.66
C ASP A 89 11.06 -0.58 13.27
N PRO A 90 12.39 -0.42 13.06
CA PRO A 90 13.02 -0.69 11.77
C PRO A 90 13.13 -2.19 11.41
N ASP A 91 12.79 -3.08 12.33
CA ASP A 91 12.72 -4.53 12.07
C ASP A 91 11.49 -4.90 11.24
N ALA A 92 10.44 -4.07 11.26
CA ALA A 92 9.22 -4.25 10.46
C ALA A 92 8.70 -5.70 10.47
N ARG A 93 8.63 -6.31 11.66
CA ARG A 93 8.41 -7.76 11.84
C ARG A 93 7.11 -8.24 11.23
N ASN A 94 6.02 -7.49 11.40
CA ASN A 94 4.71 -7.81 10.81
C ASN A 94 4.75 -7.87 9.28
N LEU A 95 5.56 -7.01 8.63
CA LEU A 95 5.74 -6.99 7.17
C LEU A 95 6.50 -8.24 6.70
N LEU A 96 7.64 -8.52 7.34
CA LEU A 96 8.46 -9.69 7.03
C LEU A 96 7.73 -11.01 7.31
N ALA A 97 6.91 -11.05 8.37
CA ALA A 97 6.11 -12.22 8.70
C ALA A 97 5.07 -12.56 7.64
N ASP A 98 4.68 -11.58 6.82
CA ASP A 98 3.73 -11.70 5.71
C ASP A 98 4.42 -11.70 4.33
N GLY A 99 5.76 -11.94 4.29
CA GLY A 99 6.54 -12.09 3.07
C GLY A 99 6.89 -10.79 2.35
N VAL A 100 6.62 -9.62 2.93
CA VAL A 100 6.91 -8.32 2.32
C VAL A 100 8.37 -7.96 2.51
N THR A 101 9.04 -7.63 1.40
CA THR A 101 10.47 -7.25 1.36
C THR A 101 10.70 -5.83 0.88
N THR A 102 9.67 -5.22 0.27
CA THR A 102 9.74 -3.87 -0.29
C THR A 102 8.42 -3.14 -0.04
N ILE A 103 8.50 -1.88 0.37
CA ILE A 103 7.34 -1.04 0.65
C ILE A 103 7.46 0.33 -0.02
N ILE A 104 6.30 0.90 -0.38
CA ILE A 104 6.17 2.28 -0.86
C ILE A 104 5.23 3.03 0.09
N THR A 105 5.75 4.05 0.75
CA THR A 105 5.01 4.94 1.65
C THR A 105 4.72 6.30 1.01
N GLY A 106 4.29 7.29 1.78
CA GLY A 106 3.92 8.61 1.25
C GLY A 106 2.57 8.61 0.54
N ASN A 107 1.70 7.69 0.87
CA ASN A 107 0.38 7.49 0.26
C ASN A 107 -0.68 8.45 0.82
N CYS A 108 -1.86 8.49 0.18
CA CYS A 108 -3.04 9.25 0.63
C CYS A 108 -2.76 10.74 0.90
N GLY A 109 -1.83 11.33 0.16
CA GLY A 109 -1.49 12.75 0.27
C GLY A 109 -0.62 13.11 1.47
N ALA A 110 -0.26 12.16 2.31
CA ALA A 110 0.58 12.36 3.49
C ALA A 110 1.97 11.73 3.28
N SER A 111 3.02 12.49 3.56
CA SER A 111 4.43 12.03 3.50
C SER A 111 5.29 12.79 4.48
N ASP A 112 6.53 12.37 4.68
CA ASP A 112 7.52 13.25 5.30
C ASP A 112 7.71 14.51 4.43
N ARG A 113 7.96 15.64 5.08
CA ARG A 113 8.18 16.95 4.40
C ARG A 113 9.51 16.97 3.64
N GLU A 114 10.51 16.28 4.18
CA GLU A 114 11.88 16.22 3.68
C GLU A 114 12.19 14.81 3.18
N VAL A 115 11.72 14.49 1.97
CA VAL A 115 11.85 13.15 1.36
C VAL A 115 13.27 12.61 1.42
N GLY A 116 14.26 13.39 0.97
CA GLY A 116 15.66 12.95 0.96
C GLY A 116 16.20 12.68 2.36
N GLY A 117 15.89 13.55 3.33
CA GLY A 117 16.27 13.35 4.72
C GLY A 117 15.65 12.10 5.34
N TRP A 118 14.38 11.81 5.03
CA TRP A 118 13.71 10.60 5.51
C TRP A 118 14.32 9.32 4.92
N LEU A 119 14.54 9.29 3.60
CA LEU A 119 15.18 8.15 2.91
C LEU A 119 16.62 7.91 3.40
N SER A 120 17.40 8.99 3.63
CA SER A 120 18.74 8.88 4.19
C SER A 120 18.73 8.27 5.60
N ARG A 121 17.85 8.77 6.48
CA ARG A 121 17.69 8.19 7.83
C ARG A 121 17.31 6.72 7.80
N ALA A 122 16.39 6.31 6.91
CA ALA A 122 16.02 4.91 6.75
C ALA A 122 17.22 4.03 6.32
N SER A 123 18.07 4.54 5.42
CA SER A 123 19.28 3.83 5.00
C SER A 123 20.36 3.78 6.09
N GLU A 124 20.60 4.89 6.79
CA GLU A 124 21.69 5.01 7.78
C GLU A 124 21.41 4.25 9.07
N SER A 125 20.16 4.29 9.56
CA SER A 125 19.74 3.55 10.75
C SER A 125 19.60 2.04 10.52
N GLY A 126 19.55 1.61 9.25
CA GLY A 126 19.30 0.24 8.84
C GLY A 126 17.82 -0.16 9.04
N VAL A 127 17.19 -0.62 7.99
CA VAL A 127 15.81 -1.15 7.99
C VAL A 127 15.79 -2.58 7.45
N ALA A 128 14.83 -3.37 7.88
CA ALA A 128 14.77 -4.77 7.46
C ALA A 128 14.15 -4.96 6.06
N VAL A 129 13.37 -4.00 5.58
CA VAL A 129 12.71 -4.00 4.26
C VAL A 129 13.25 -2.88 3.38
N ASN A 130 13.20 -3.04 2.05
CA ASN A 130 13.48 -1.94 1.13
C ASN A 130 12.34 -0.93 1.17
N VAL A 131 12.65 0.36 1.06
CA VAL A 131 11.65 1.41 1.21
C VAL A 131 11.80 2.51 0.17
N GLY A 132 10.69 2.84 -0.51
CA GLY A 132 10.52 4.01 -1.33
C GLY A 132 9.37 4.88 -0.83
N THR A 133 9.22 6.09 -1.36
CA THR A 133 8.16 7.01 -0.95
C THR A 133 7.59 7.81 -2.11
N LEU A 134 6.31 8.12 -2.01
CA LEU A 134 5.67 9.20 -2.78
C LEU A 134 5.80 10.52 -1.99
N TYR A 135 5.53 11.63 -2.66
CA TYR A 135 5.37 12.92 -1.99
C TYR A 135 3.90 13.30 -1.88
N GLY A 136 3.47 13.67 -0.68
CA GLY A 136 2.07 13.96 -0.39
C GLY A 136 1.63 15.36 -0.84
N HIS A 137 0.56 15.45 -1.62
CA HIS A 137 -0.11 16.72 -1.96
C HIS A 137 -0.59 17.45 -0.70
N ASN A 138 -1.23 16.73 0.24
CA ASN A 138 -1.73 17.32 1.48
C ASN A 138 -0.56 17.85 2.32
N THR A 139 0.59 17.19 2.27
CA THR A 139 1.84 17.66 2.89
C THR A 139 2.31 18.97 2.25
N ALA A 140 2.36 19.05 0.91
CA ALA A 140 2.73 20.28 0.19
C ALA A 140 1.75 21.42 0.50
N ARG A 141 0.45 21.14 0.39
CA ARG A 141 -0.62 22.11 0.63
C ARG A 141 -0.59 22.65 2.07
N SER A 142 -0.40 21.77 3.06
CA SER A 142 -0.35 22.20 4.46
C SER A 142 0.87 23.05 4.78
N GLN A 143 2.01 22.86 4.09
CA GLN A 143 3.20 23.67 4.25
C GLN A 143 3.00 25.10 3.74
N VAL A 144 2.26 25.27 2.64
CA VAL A 144 2.08 26.58 1.97
C VAL A 144 0.82 27.31 2.45
N MET A 145 -0.29 26.59 2.61
CA MET A 145 -1.61 27.16 2.86
C MET A 145 -2.20 26.77 4.22
N GLY A 146 -1.50 25.93 5.01
CA GLY A 146 -2.11 25.34 6.21
C GLY A 146 -3.32 24.50 5.85
N ASN A 147 -4.42 24.71 6.56
CA ASN A 147 -5.67 23.98 6.36
C ASN A 147 -6.77 24.87 5.73
N ALA A 148 -6.39 25.78 4.84
CA ALA A 148 -7.30 26.76 4.23
C ALA A 148 -8.31 26.08 3.29
N ASP A 149 -9.60 26.41 3.48
CA ASP A 149 -10.72 25.98 2.63
C ASP A 149 -10.91 26.99 1.48
N ARG A 150 -9.98 27.03 0.55
CA ARG A 150 -10.00 27.86 -0.66
C ARG A 150 -8.99 27.36 -1.70
N ALA A 151 -9.15 27.79 -2.94
CA ALA A 151 -8.14 27.57 -3.97
C ALA A 151 -6.81 28.32 -3.64
N PRO A 152 -5.65 27.80 -4.07
CA PRO A 152 -4.39 28.51 -3.96
C PRO A 152 -4.37 29.75 -4.86
N THR A 153 -3.67 30.79 -4.43
CA THR A 153 -3.24 31.85 -5.32
C THR A 153 -2.17 31.33 -6.29
N ALA A 154 -1.89 32.08 -7.37
CA ALA A 154 -0.84 31.69 -8.32
C ALA A 154 0.54 31.53 -7.64
N ARG A 155 0.84 32.36 -6.63
CA ARG A 155 2.08 32.28 -5.86
C ARG A 155 2.11 31.00 -4.99
N GLU A 156 1.04 30.72 -4.26
CA GLU A 156 0.95 29.51 -3.41
C GLU A 156 1.05 28.22 -4.26
N LEU A 157 0.40 28.21 -5.44
CA LEU A 157 0.52 27.08 -6.36
C LEU A 157 1.97 26.88 -6.82
N ALA A 158 2.65 27.97 -7.22
CA ALA A 158 4.05 27.90 -7.63
C ALA A 158 4.97 27.44 -6.47
N GLU A 159 4.70 27.84 -5.23
CA GLU A 159 5.43 27.36 -4.05
C GLU A 159 5.21 25.85 -3.84
N MET A 160 3.98 25.34 -4.00
CA MET A 160 3.71 23.89 -3.94
C MET A 160 4.40 23.12 -5.08
N GLU A 161 4.41 23.66 -6.31
CA GLU A 161 5.14 23.09 -7.44
C GLU A 161 6.64 22.95 -7.16
N LEU A 162 7.25 23.94 -6.50
CA LEU A 162 8.66 23.89 -6.09
C LEU A 162 8.91 22.78 -5.05
N LEU A 163 7.99 22.59 -4.10
CA LEU A 163 8.09 21.49 -3.12
C LEU A 163 8.02 20.12 -3.80
N VAL A 164 7.08 19.92 -4.73
CA VAL A 164 6.98 18.67 -5.50
C VAL A 164 8.27 18.45 -6.31
N ARG A 165 8.75 19.45 -7.03
CA ARG A 165 9.98 19.37 -7.82
C ARG A 165 11.21 19.02 -6.96
N ARG A 166 11.29 19.59 -5.75
CA ARG A 166 12.34 19.24 -4.79
C ARG A 166 12.21 17.78 -4.35
N ALA A 167 11.01 17.37 -3.93
CA ALA A 167 10.78 16.01 -3.48
C ALA A 167 11.12 14.95 -4.55
N MET A 168 10.79 15.22 -5.83
CA MET A 168 11.18 14.34 -6.94
C MET A 168 12.70 14.24 -7.10
N ARG A 169 13.43 15.36 -6.99
CA ARG A 169 14.92 15.36 -7.02
C ARG A 169 15.52 14.65 -5.81
N ASP A 170 14.83 14.69 -4.70
CA ASP A 170 15.24 14.05 -3.43
C ASP A 170 14.87 12.57 -3.39
N GLY A 171 14.21 12.04 -4.42
CA GLY A 171 13.97 10.61 -4.61
C GLY A 171 12.53 10.13 -4.46
N ALA A 172 11.53 11.02 -4.43
CA ALA A 172 10.14 10.61 -4.48
C ALA A 172 9.81 9.88 -5.80
N MET A 173 8.94 8.86 -5.73
CA MET A 173 8.51 8.06 -6.89
C MET A 173 7.35 8.70 -7.66
N GLY A 174 6.73 9.75 -7.11
CA GLY A 174 5.59 10.44 -7.68
C GLY A 174 4.88 11.30 -6.66
N LEU A 175 3.71 11.80 -7.04
CA LEU A 175 2.80 12.55 -6.19
C LEU A 175 1.66 11.67 -5.70
N SER A 176 1.32 11.74 -4.41
CA SER A 176 0.08 11.15 -3.88
C SER A 176 -0.94 12.22 -3.47
N THR A 177 -2.23 11.93 -3.60
CA THR A 177 -3.31 12.75 -3.04
C THR A 177 -4.17 11.96 -2.08
N GLY A 178 -4.75 12.64 -1.08
CA GLY A 178 -5.78 12.10 -0.20
C GLY A 178 -6.94 13.09 -0.14
N LEU A 179 -7.84 12.98 -1.13
CA LEU A 179 -8.87 14.00 -1.38
C LEU A 179 -10.08 13.90 -0.44
N ILE A 180 -10.13 12.87 0.38
CA ILE A 180 -11.08 12.77 1.50
C ILE A 180 -10.55 13.44 2.77
N TYR A 181 -9.23 13.67 2.85
CA TYR A 181 -8.58 14.21 4.04
C TYR A 181 -8.32 15.70 3.91
N SER A 182 -8.50 16.45 5.00
CA SER A 182 -8.07 17.85 5.07
C SER A 182 -6.53 17.94 5.12
N PRO A 183 -5.89 18.87 4.36
CA PRO A 183 -6.47 19.90 3.51
C PRO A 183 -6.74 19.47 2.06
N GLY A 184 -6.47 18.24 1.65
CA GLY A 184 -6.67 17.76 0.29
C GLY A 184 -8.11 17.83 -0.20
N THR A 185 -9.08 17.71 0.71
CA THR A 185 -10.51 17.81 0.39
C THR A 185 -10.91 19.17 -0.20
N PHE A 186 -10.15 20.22 0.09
CA PHE A 186 -10.37 21.59 -0.43
C PHE A 186 -9.70 21.85 -1.79
N ALA A 187 -8.91 20.88 -2.29
CA ALA A 187 -8.18 21.05 -3.54
C ALA A 187 -9.11 21.01 -4.76
N GLN A 188 -8.84 21.88 -5.73
CA GLN A 188 -9.52 21.91 -7.01
C GLN A 188 -8.81 20.98 -8.03
N PRO A 189 -9.51 20.42 -9.03
CA PRO A 189 -8.89 19.55 -10.04
C PRO A 189 -7.69 20.17 -10.76
N ARG A 190 -7.71 21.49 -10.99
CA ARG A 190 -6.59 22.23 -11.62
C ARG A 190 -5.31 22.20 -10.77
N GLU A 191 -5.45 22.32 -9.45
CA GLU A 191 -4.33 22.24 -8.51
C GLU A 191 -3.69 20.84 -8.57
N ILE A 192 -4.52 19.80 -8.52
CA ILE A 192 -4.08 18.41 -8.57
C ILE A 192 -3.33 18.15 -9.89
N ALA A 193 -3.92 18.53 -11.03
CA ALA A 193 -3.28 18.34 -12.34
C ALA A 193 -1.96 19.09 -12.49
N ALA A 194 -1.85 20.31 -11.93
CA ALA A 194 -0.62 21.09 -11.97
C ALA A 194 0.51 20.41 -11.21
N LEU A 195 0.24 19.94 -9.98
CA LEU A 195 1.25 19.27 -9.15
C LEU A 195 1.60 17.87 -9.68
N ALA A 196 0.62 17.12 -10.18
CA ALA A 196 0.86 15.82 -10.81
C ALA A 196 1.74 15.95 -12.06
N ARG A 197 1.53 16.99 -12.87
CA ARG A 197 2.40 17.28 -14.03
C ARG A 197 3.85 17.51 -13.62
N VAL A 198 4.09 18.27 -12.53
CA VAL A 198 5.46 18.48 -12.02
C VAL A 198 6.13 17.17 -11.61
N ALA A 199 5.39 16.24 -11.00
CA ALA A 199 5.91 14.91 -10.71
C ALA A 199 6.21 14.14 -12.00
N GLY A 200 5.31 14.22 -13.01
CA GLY A 200 5.47 13.60 -14.32
C GLY A 200 6.65 14.10 -15.12
N GLU A 201 7.01 15.38 -15.03
CA GLU A 201 8.21 15.96 -15.66
C GLU A 201 9.50 15.23 -15.23
N SER A 202 9.48 14.60 -14.06
CA SER A 202 10.57 13.79 -13.53
C SER A 202 10.36 12.27 -13.74
N GLY A 203 9.35 11.86 -14.50
CA GLY A 203 9.01 10.45 -14.74
C GLY A 203 8.23 9.80 -13.60
N GLY A 204 7.71 10.57 -12.63
CA GLY A 204 6.92 10.06 -11.51
C GLY A 204 5.47 9.75 -11.88
N ILE A 205 4.77 9.09 -10.97
CA ILE A 205 3.36 8.72 -11.12
C ILE A 205 2.44 9.65 -10.31
N TYR A 206 1.15 9.59 -10.58
CA TYR A 206 0.09 10.15 -9.73
C TYR A 206 -0.67 9.02 -9.04
N ALA A 207 -0.60 8.94 -7.71
CA ALA A 207 -1.37 8.02 -6.88
C ALA A 207 -2.46 8.78 -6.13
N THR A 208 -3.67 8.21 -5.99
CA THR A 208 -4.78 8.93 -5.39
C THR A 208 -5.68 8.07 -4.50
N HIS A 209 -5.81 8.48 -3.23
CA HIS A 209 -7.02 8.24 -2.47
C HIS A 209 -8.09 9.19 -2.99
N MET A 210 -9.08 8.65 -3.67
CA MET A 210 -10.12 9.43 -4.34
C MET A 210 -10.92 10.32 -3.37
N ARG A 211 -11.57 11.34 -3.89
CA ARG A 211 -12.40 12.27 -3.11
C ARG A 211 -13.58 11.61 -2.43
N SER A 212 -14.15 10.59 -3.06
CA SER A 212 -15.25 9.80 -2.51
C SER A 212 -15.14 8.35 -2.96
N GLU A 213 -15.29 7.43 -2.01
CA GLU A 213 -15.36 5.99 -2.23
C GLU A 213 -16.76 5.47 -1.88
N ASN A 214 -17.73 6.39 -1.74
CA ASN A 214 -19.11 6.11 -1.37
C ASN A 214 -20.10 6.57 -2.46
N ASP A 215 -21.06 7.42 -2.14
CA ASP A 215 -22.16 7.88 -3.04
C ASP A 215 -21.68 8.56 -4.33
N ARG A 216 -20.48 9.17 -4.32
CA ARG A 216 -19.88 9.87 -5.47
C ARG A 216 -18.64 9.17 -6.03
N VAL A 217 -18.59 7.84 -5.92
CA VAL A 217 -17.41 7.05 -6.35
C VAL A 217 -17.16 7.17 -7.85
N PHE A 218 -18.21 7.23 -8.68
CA PHE A 218 -18.07 7.34 -10.13
C PHE A 218 -17.49 8.68 -10.54
N GLU A 219 -17.95 9.79 -9.95
CA GLU A 219 -17.41 11.12 -10.19
C GLU A 219 -15.95 11.21 -9.75
N SER A 220 -15.59 10.54 -8.66
CA SER A 220 -14.21 10.52 -8.16
C SER A 220 -13.27 9.69 -9.02
N ILE A 221 -13.76 8.63 -9.67
CA ILE A 221 -13.01 7.88 -10.69
C ILE A 221 -12.72 8.79 -11.89
N GLU A 222 -13.74 9.49 -12.40
CA GLU A 222 -13.57 10.41 -13.54
C GLU A 222 -12.62 11.58 -13.17
N GLU A 223 -12.77 12.20 -11.99
CA GLU A 223 -11.85 13.24 -11.50
C GLU A 223 -10.40 12.76 -11.52
N SER A 224 -10.15 11.52 -11.07
CA SER A 224 -8.80 10.95 -11.04
C SER A 224 -8.24 10.72 -12.44
N ILE A 225 -9.05 10.19 -13.35
CA ILE A 225 -8.71 9.95 -14.76
C ILE A 225 -8.41 11.28 -15.48
N GLU A 226 -9.28 12.28 -15.31
CA GLU A 226 -9.12 13.60 -15.92
C GLU A 226 -7.87 14.33 -15.42
N ALA A 227 -7.60 14.27 -14.10
CA ALA A 227 -6.41 14.86 -13.51
C ALA A 227 -5.12 14.24 -14.07
N ALA A 228 -5.08 12.90 -14.17
CA ALA A 228 -3.93 12.18 -14.73
C ALA A 228 -3.72 12.48 -16.22
N ARG A 229 -4.80 12.54 -17.02
CA ARG A 229 -4.76 12.91 -18.44
C ARG A 229 -4.26 14.36 -18.63
N ALA A 230 -4.81 15.30 -17.87
CA ALA A 230 -4.40 16.71 -17.94
C ALA A 230 -2.93 16.91 -17.53
N ALA A 231 -2.43 16.07 -16.64
CA ALA A 231 -1.04 16.07 -16.20
C ALA A 231 -0.11 15.29 -17.14
N GLY A 232 -0.64 14.36 -17.95
CA GLY A 232 0.16 13.48 -18.82
C GLY A 232 0.97 12.44 -18.06
N VAL A 233 0.43 11.90 -16.95
CA VAL A 233 1.13 10.99 -16.03
C VAL A 233 0.42 9.65 -15.86
N PRO A 234 1.14 8.55 -15.55
CA PRO A 234 0.52 7.30 -15.15
C PRO A 234 -0.30 7.48 -13.87
N LEU A 235 -1.46 6.81 -13.80
CA LEU A 235 -2.39 6.86 -12.67
C LEU A 235 -2.33 5.58 -11.84
N GLN A 236 -2.27 5.74 -10.52
CA GLN A 236 -2.51 4.68 -9.54
C GLN A 236 -3.70 5.07 -8.67
N ILE A 237 -4.82 4.35 -8.77
CA ILE A 237 -5.95 4.57 -7.86
C ILE A 237 -5.76 3.67 -6.65
N SER A 238 -5.60 4.31 -5.49
CA SER A 238 -5.29 3.66 -4.21
C SER A 238 -6.49 2.90 -3.65
N HIS A 239 -6.25 1.74 -3.03
CA HIS A 239 -7.21 0.92 -2.27
C HIS A 239 -8.65 0.96 -2.83
N PHE A 240 -8.77 0.67 -4.13
CA PHE A 240 -9.99 0.80 -4.92
C PHE A 240 -11.15 0.02 -4.30
N LYS A 241 -12.24 0.70 -3.96
CA LYS A 241 -13.39 0.13 -3.25
C LYS A 241 -14.65 0.96 -3.40
N VAL A 242 -15.79 0.38 -2.98
CA VAL A 242 -17.05 1.09 -2.78
C VAL A 242 -17.55 0.86 -1.35
N THR A 243 -17.83 1.93 -0.62
CA THR A 243 -18.21 1.88 0.80
C THR A 243 -19.69 2.21 1.05
N SER A 244 -20.41 2.71 0.06
CA SER A 244 -21.86 2.94 0.14
C SER A 244 -22.64 1.65 -0.05
N GLN A 245 -23.50 1.28 0.90
CA GLN A 245 -24.39 0.12 0.77
C GLN A 245 -25.32 0.21 -0.45
N ARG A 246 -25.67 1.43 -0.87
CA ARG A 246 -26.53 1.66 -2.05
C ARG A 246 -25.84 1.33 -3.37
N LEU A 247 -24.51 1.31 -3.38
CA LEU A 247 -23.67 1.04 -4.54
C LEU A 247 -22.96 -0.32 -4.46
N TRP A 248 -23.28 -1.15 -3.47
CA TRP A 248 -22.76 -2.50 -3.41
C TRP A 248 -23.20 -3.31 -4.65
N GLY A 249 -22.25 -3.99 -5.28
CA GLY A 249 -22.43 -4.69 -6.56
C GLY A 249 -21.96 -3.89 -7.77
N GLU A 250 -21.75 -2.57 -7.64
CA GLU A 250 -21.38 -1.67 -8.75
C GLU A 250 -19.87 -1.73 -9.13
N SER A 251 -19.07 -2.52 -8.44
CA SER A 251 -17.63 -2.65 -8.72
C SER A 251 -17.32 -3.05 -10.17
N GLN A 252 -18.23 -3.79 -10.84
CA GLN A 252 -18.07 -4.09 -12.27
C GLN A 252 -18.12 -2.82 -13.14
N ARG A 253 -19.05 -1.91 -12.86
CA ARG A 253 -19.18 -0.63 -13.59
C ARG A 253 -18.01 0.31 -13.27
N MET A 254 -17.50 0.27 -12.02
CA MET A 254 -16.31 1.03 -11.62
C MET A 254 -15.09 0.54 -12.41
N LEU A 255 -14.85 -0.76 -12.48
CA LEU A 255 -13.75 -1.36 -13.25
C LEU A 255 -13.87 -1.02 -14.74
N ALA A 256 -15.07 -1.08 -15.31
CA ALA A 256 -15.30 -0.73 -16.71
C ALA A 256 -14.88 0.72 -17.05
N ARG A 257 -15.01 1.68 -16.12
CA ARG A 257 -14.49 3.05 -16.30
C ARG A 257 -12.96 3.08 -16.37
N VAL A 258 -12.29 2.36 -15.48
CA VAL A 258 -10.84 2.25 -15.47
C VAL A 258 -10.32 1.55 -16.73
N GLU A 259 -10.97 0.46 -17.16
CA GLU A 259 -10.63 -0.28 -18.38
C GLU A 259 -10.82 0.58 -19.64
N ALA A 260 -11.90 1.36 -19.70
CA ALA A 260 -12.12 2.31 -20.79
C ALA A 260 -11.05 3.42 -20.84
N ALA A 261 -10.64 3.92 -19.68
CA ALA A 261 -9.53 4.88 -19.58
C ALA A 261 -8.23 4.27 -20.10
N ARG A 262 -7.94 3.01 -19.73
CA ARG A 262 -6.78 2.28 -20.20
C ARG A 262 -6.83 2.00 -21.72
N ALA A 263 -7.98 1.59 -22.22
CA ALA A 263 -8.18 1.36 -23.65
C ALA A 263 -8.00 2.63 -24.49
N SER A 264 -8.26 3.80 -23.90
CA SER A 264 -8.00 5.12 -24.53
C SER A 264 -6.57 5.64 -24.34
N GLY A 265 -5.64 4.81 -23.84
CA GLY A 265 -4.21 5.10 -23.75
C GLY A 265 -3.71 5.64 -22.41
N LEU A 266 -4.56 5.81 -21.39
CA LEU A 266 -4.08 6.16 -20.05
C LEU A 266 -3.44 4.93 -19.39
N ASP A 267 -2.18 5.05 -18.93
CA ASP A 267 -1.57 4.02 -18.12
C ASP A 267 -2.11 4.08 -16.68
N VAL A 268 -3.12 3.25 -16.39
CA VAL A 268 -3.80 3.21 -15.10
C VAL A 268 -3.74 1.83 -14.47
N THR A 269 -3.47 1.78 -13.16
CA THR A 269 -3.52 0.60 -12.29
C THR A 269 -4.25 0.93 -10.99
N LEU A 270 -4.58 -0.11 -10.25
CA LEU A 270 -5.30 -0.06 -8.98
C LEU A 270 -4.48 -0.77 -7.91
N ASP A 271 -4.69 -0.45 -6.64
CA ASP A 271 -4.34 -1.34 -5.54
C ASP A 271 -5.56 -1.62 -4.64
N GLN A 272 -5.48 -2.69 -3.85
CA GLN A 272 -6.55 -3.13 -2.96
C GLN A 272 -5.99 -3.98 -1.82
N TYR A 273 -6.61 -3.88 -0.65
CA TYR A 273 -6.46 -4.86 0.44
C TYR A 273 -7.63 -5.86 0.44
N PRO A 274 -7.38 -7.13 0.78
CA PRO A 274 -8.36 -8.22 0.67
C PRO A 274 -9.27 -8.32 1.91
N TYR A 275 -9.92 -7.22 2.30
CA TYR A 275 -10.80 -7.15 3.47
C TYR A 275 -12.04 -6.31 3.18
N THR A 276 -13.13 -6.58 3.92
CA THR A 276 -14.43 -5.91 3.79
C THR A 276 -14.58 -4.68 4.71
N ALA A 277 -13.52 -4.30 5.40
CA ALA A 277 -13.48 -3.09 6.21
C ALA A 277 -12.29 -2.21 5.83
N SER A 278 -12.43 -0.90 6.03
CA SER A 278 -11.36 0.08 5.91
C SER A 278 -10.92 0.59 7.28
N SER A 279 -9.79 1.31 7.34
CA SER A 279 -9.36 1.99 8.55
C SER A 279 -8.98 3.43 8.23
N SER A 280 -9.51 4.37 9.02
CA SER A 280 -9.23 5.81 8.90
C SER A 280 -9.53 6.54 10.21
N GLY A 281 -9.22 7.84 10.28
CA GLY A 281 -9.57 8.67 11.44
C GLY A 281 -11.09 8.82 11.62
N LEU A 282 -11.52 9.08 12.86
CA LEU A 282 -12.92 9.38 13.15
C LEU A 282 -13.42 10.65 12.45
N ASP A 283 -12.52 11.57 12.19
CA ASP A 283 -12.79 12.89 11.60
C ASP A 283 -13.28 12.83 10.16
N VAL A 284 -13.09 11.72 9.41
CA VAL A 284 -13.67 11.54 8.06
C VAL A 284 -15.21 11.50 8.07
N LEU A 285 -15.82 11.29 9.23
CA LEU A 285 -17.27 11.35 9.39
C LEU A 285 -17.80 12.78 9.62
N LEU A 286 -16.95 13.75 9.95
CA LEU A 286 -17.34 15.15 10.08
C LEU A 286 -17.54 15.81 8.70
N PRO A 287 -18.35 16.87 8.59
CA PRO A 287 -18.37 17.71 7.40
C PRO A 287 -17.00 18.39 7.18
N ASP A 288 -16.54 18.46 5.92
CA ASP A 288 -15.21 18.98 5.57
C ASP A 288 -14.95 20.39 6.12
N TRP A 289 -15.95 21.29 6.04
CA TRP A 289 -15.83 22.64 6.56
C TRP A 289 -15.55 22.66 8.10
N ALA A 290 -15.93 21.60 8.83
CA ALA A 290 -15.64 21.48 10.25
C ALA A 290 -14.15 21.24 10.54
N LEU A 291 -13.37 20.83 9.55
CA LEU A 291 -11.93 20.58 9.63
C LEU A 291 -11.10 21.78 9.11
N GLY A 292 -11.68 22.63 8.24
CA GLY A 292 -10.99 23.74 7.58
C GLY A 292 -10.66 24.88 8.53
N ALA A 293 -9.40 25.38 8.50
CA ALA A 293 -8.96 26.59 9.18
C ALA A 293 -7.62 27.09 8.61
N GLU A 294 -7.50 28.39 8.35
CA GLU A 294 -6.30 28.96 7.71
C GLU A 294 -5.07 28.97 8.62
N ARG A 295 -5.24 29.23 9.91
CA ARG A 295 -4.14 29.49 10.85
C ARG A 295 -4.01 28.49 11.99
N GLU A 296 -4.95 27.61 12.15
CA GLU A 296 -4.95 26.55 13.18
C GLU A 296 -5.05 25.18 12.53
N GLY A 297 -4.46 24.16 13.14
CA GLY A 297 -4.61 22.79 12.66
C GLY A 297 -6.04 22.26 12.83
N PRO A 298 -6.43 21.18 12.09
CA PRO A 298 -7.78 20.65 12.09
C PRO A 298 -8.28 20.27 13.49
N ARG A 299 -7.40 19.81 14.37
CA ARG A 299 -7.71 19.42 15.76
C ARG A 299 -8.25 20.59 16.57
N ARG A 300 -7.56 21.75 16.55
CA ARG A 300 -8.02 22.96 17.26
C ARG A 300 -9.31 23.51 16.65
N ALA A 301 -9.43 23.46 15.32
CA ALA A 301 -10.66 23.87 14.65
C ALA A 301 -11.86 23.04 15.10
N VAL A 302 -11.72 21.72 15.18
CA VAL A 302 -12.75 20.81 15.65
C VAL A 302 -13.08 21.08 17.13
N GLU A 303 -12.08 21.16 18.01
CA GLU A 303 -12.27 21.46 19.44
C GLU A 303 -13.12 22.73 19.64
N ARG A 304 -12.72 23.84 19.01
CA ARG A 304 -13.43 25.12 19.10
C ARG A 304 -14.86 25.04 18.54
N ARG A 305 -15.05 24.33 17.41
CA ARG A 305 -16.38 24.22 16.77
C ARG A 305 -17.34 23.34 17.54
N LEU A 306 -16.85 22.25 18.13
CA LEU A 306 -17.67 21.36 18.94
C LEU A 306 -18.05 21.97 20.30
N ALA A 307 -17.25 22.91 20.84
CA ALA A 307 -17.59 23.70 22.03
C ALA A 307 -18.73 24.70 21.78
N ASP A 308 -18.91 25.17 20.53
CA ASP A 308 -20.04 26.04 20.17
C ASP A 308 -21.30 25.22 19.92
N ARG A 309 -22.33 25.41 20.77
CA ARG A 309 -23.58 24.65 20.68
C ARG A 309 -24.32 24.82 19.36
N LYS A 310 -24.26 26.00 18.72
CA LYS A 310 -24.95 26.25 17.44
C LYS A 310 -24.22 25.52 16.30
N ILE A 311 -22.90 25.61 16.26
CA ILE A 311 -22.04 24.94 15.28
C ILE A 311 -22.15 23.42 15.46
N ARG A 312 -22.06 22.90 16.68
CA ARG A 312 -22.23 21.47 16.99
C ARG A 312 -23.56 20.91 16.46
N ARG A 313 -24.69 21.63 16.66
CA ARG A 313 -26.00 21.22 16.13
C ARG A 313 -26.01 21.18 14.60
N ARG A 314 -25.35 22.13 13.94
CA ARG A 314 -25.21 22.15 12.50
C ARG A 314 -24.40 20.93 12.01
N ILE A 315 -23.27 20.64 12.63
CA ILE A 315 -22.46 19.45 12.31
C ILE A 315 -23.32 18.18 12.49
N ALA A 316 -24.00 18.01 13.62
CA ALA A 316 -24.86 16.86 13.86
C ALA A 316 -25.99 16.70 12.84
N ALA A 317 -26.59 17.81 12.39
CA ALA A 317 -27.66 17.79 11.39
C ALA A 317 -27.13 17.36 10.01
N GLU A 318 -26.01 17.90 9.56
CA GLU A 318 -25.36 17.55 8.29
C GLU A 318 -24.87 16.09 8.31
N MET A 319 -24.28 15.62 9.42
CA MET A 319 -23.90 14.21 9.58
C MET A 319 -25.11 13.28 9.50
N ARG A 320 -26.24 13.63 10.16
CA ARG A 320 -27.47 12.84 10.12
C ARG A 320 -28.01 12.71 8.69
N ASP A 321 -28.04 13.80 7.95
CA ASP A 321 -28.47 13.79 6.55
C ASP A 321 -27.53 12.93 5.69
N ARG A 322 -26.23 13.14 5.77
CA ARG A 322 -25.25 12.37 5.00
C ARG A 322 -25.27 10.88 5.34
N LEU A 323 -25.18 10.53 6.62
CA LEU A 323 -25.11 9.13 7.06
C LEU A 323 -26.47 8.41 6.89
N GLY A 324 -27.58 9.05 7.28
CA GLY A 324 -28.92 8.47 7.23
C GLY A 324 -29.53 8.52 5.82
N THR A 325 -29.68 9.72 5.26
CA THR A 325 -30.38 9.92 3.99
C THR A 325 -29.53 9.50 2.80
N THR A 326 -28.26 9.93 2.75
CA THR A 326 -27.37 9.66 1.60
C THR A 326 -26.80 8.26 1.64
N LEU A 327 -26.21 7.83 2.76
CA LEU A 327 -25.52 6.53 2.86
C LEU A 327 -26.44 5.39 3.38
N GLY A 328 -27.65 5.70 3.82
CA GLY A 328 -28.65 4.71 4.26
C GLY A 328 -28.36 4.04 5.59
N ARG A 329 -27.58 4.69 6.47
CA ARG A 329 -27.23 4.14 7.79
C ARG A 329 -28.33 4.39 8.80
N SER A 330 -28.71 3.36 9.56
CA SER A 330 -29.66 3.46 10.68
C SER A 330 -28.98 3.74 12.02
N ASP A 331 -27.68 3.39 12.12
CA ASP A 331 -26.83 3.53 13.31
C ASP A 331 -25.35 3.50 12.91
N LEU A 332 -24.44 3.58 13.90
CA LEU A 332 -22.99 3.53 13.69
C LEU A 332 -22.35 2.24 14.23
N SER A 333 -23.05 1.11 14.16
CA SER A 333 -22.52 -0.20 14.53
C SER A 333 -21.36 -0.67 13.64
N TYR A 334 -21.31 -0.19 12.39
CA TYR A 334 -20.27 -0.52 11.42
C TYR A 334 -18.92 0.16 11.69
N ALA A 335 -18.88 1.17 12.56
CA ALA A 335 -17.71 1.96 12.90
C ALA A 335 -17.17 1.55 14.28
N VAL A 336 -16.02 0.86 14.30
CA VAL A 336 -15.37 0.30 15.49
C VAL A 336 -14.10 1.09 15.80
N VAL A 337 -13.84 1.40 17.06
CA VAL A 337 -12.64 2.10 17.51
C VAL A 337 -11.44 1.16 17.42
N ALA A 338 -10.45 1.50 16.59
CA ALA A 338 -9.19 0.77 16.43
C ALA A 338 -8.14 1.22 17.46
N ALA A 339 -8.00 2.54 17.65
CA ALA A 339 -7.10 3.10 18.64
C ALA A 339 -7.62 4.43 19.18
N ALA A 340 -7.56 4.59 20.49
CA ALA A 340 -7.87 5.81 21.21
C ALA A 340 -6.84 6.01 22.34
N PRO A 341 -5.61 6.50 22.08
CA PRO A 341 -4.51 6.53 23.05
C PRO A 341 -4.79 7.36 24.30
N TRP A 342 -5.84 8.17 24.29
CA TRP A 342 -6.31 8.96 25.40
C TRP A 342 -7.40 8.26 26.26
N ASP A 343 -8.05 7.22 25.71
CA ASP A 343 -9.05 6.38 26.40
C ASP A 343 -9.10 4.96 25.78
N PRO A 344 -8.13 4.08 26.12
CA PRO A 344 -8.07 2.71 25.56
C PRO A 344 -9.32 1.87 25.85
N SER A 345 -10.15 2.29 26.82
CA SER A 345 -11.39 1.57 27.13
C SER A 345 -12.43 1.59 25.99
N LEU A 346 -12.25 2.47 25.00
CA LEU A 346 -13.08 2.56 23.81
C LEU A 346 -12.69 1.53 22.73
N GLU A 347 -11.46 1.04 22.74
CA GLU A 347 -10.89 0.18 21.69
C GLU A 347 -11.66 -1.15 21.56
N GLY A 348 -11.85 -1.59 20.32
CA GLY A 348 -12.64 -2.79 19.99
C GLY A 348 -14.16 -2.61 20.07
N LYS A 349 -14.67 -1.45 20.51
CA LYS A 349 -16.11 -1.17 20.60
C LYS A 349 -16.59 -0.37 19.41
N SER A 350 -17.79 -0.68 18.90
CA SER A 350 -18.46 0.16 17.92
C SER A 350 -19.01 1.43 18.58
N LEU A 351 -19.18 2.49 17.77
CA LEU A 351 -19.84 3.73 18.26
C LEU A 351 -21.23 3.44 18.83
N ARG A 352 -21.95 2.49 18.24
CA ARG A 352 -23.24 2.02 18.75
C ARG A 352 -23.13 1.40 20.15
N GLN A 353 -22.16 0.51 20.37
CA GLN A 353 -21.91 -0.08 21.70
C GLN A 353 -21.53 0.97 22.74
N ILE A 354 -20.71 1.95 22.36
CA ILE A 354 -20.32 3.06 23.25
C ILE A 354 -21.57 3.87 23.64
N THR A 355 -22.46 4.17 22.68
CA THR A 355 -23.73 4.86 22.92
C THR A 355 -24.61 4.11 23.92
N LEU A 356 -24.82 2.82 23.71
CA LEU A 356 -25.64 1.97 24.58
C LEU A 356 -25.08 1.89 26.01
N ASN A 357 -23.74 1.73 26.10
CA ASN A 357 -23.04 1.66 27.39
C ASN A 357 -23.11 2.99 28.18
N SER A 358 -23.33 4.13 27.51
CA SER A 358 -23.50 5.44 28.15
C SER A 358 -24.86 5.62 28.84
N GLY A 359 -25.78 4.65 28.74
CA GLY A 359 -27.12 4.71 29.32
C GLY A 359 -28.10 5.63 28.58
N ARG A 360 -27.79 6.08 27.38
CA ARG A 360 -28.69 6.89 26.54
C ARG A 360 -29.92 6.07 26.15
N ARG A 361 -31.12 6.61 26.43
CA ARG A 361 -32.38 5.99 26.01
C ARG A 361 -32.75 6.41 24.60
N GLU A 362 -33.30 5.50 23.84
CA GLU A 362 -33.72 5.67 22.46
C GLU A 362 -35.19 5.34 22.30
N THR A 363 -35.89 6.08 21.47
CA THR A 363 -37.33 5.91 21.22
C THR A 363 -37.65 5.45 19.79
N GLY A 364 -36.62 5.03 18.99
CA GLY A 364 -36.77 4.50 17.62
C GLY A 364 -35.50 4.53 16.80
N ALA A 365 -35.51 3.95 15.58
CA ALA A 365 -34.34 3.84 14.72
C ALA A 365 -33.73 5.18 14.27
N ARG A 366 -34.55 6.24 14.11
CA ARG A 366 -34.07 7.61 13.82
C ARG A 366 -33.33 8.21 15.02
N ASP A 367 -33.71 7.79 16.22
CA ASP A 367 -33.05 8.23 17.44
C ASP A 367 -31.73 7.51 17.67
N ALA A 368 -31.58 6.26 17.18
CA ALA A 368 -30.34 5.49 17.24
C ALA A 368 -29.18 6.20 16.54
N LEU A 369 -29.34 6.55 15.27
CA LEU A 369 -28.31 7.29 14.52
C LEU A 369 -28.00 8.65 15.18
N SER A 370 -29.02 9.37 15.65
CA SER A 370 -28.83 10.66 16.31
C SER A 370 -28.06 10.53 17.63
N ALA A 371 -28.35 9.50 18.42
CA ALA A 371 -27.65 9.21 19.67
C ALA A 371 -26.19 8.82 19.41
N ASP A 372 -25.93 8.01 18.36
CA ASP A 372 -24.59 7.61 17.97
C ASP A 372 -23.76 8.79 17.45
N ILE A 373 -24.36 9.69 16.66
CA ILE A 373 -23.72 10.94 16.22
C ILE A 373 -23.35 11.81 17.43
N GLU A 374 -24.23 11.96 18.40
CA GLU A 374 -23.91 12.76 19.59
C GLU A 374 -22.79 12.12 20.43
N THR A 375 -22.75 10.79 20.52
CA THR A 375 -21.64 10.05 21.14
C THR A 375 -20.35 10.28 20.37
N LEU A 376 -20.38 10.18 19.03
CA LEU A 376 -19.23 10.46 18.15
C LEU A 376 -18.69 11.88 18.41
N LEU A 377 -19.54 12.88 18.41
CA LEU A 377 -19.12 14.27 18.64
C LEU A 377 -18.51 14.47 20.04
N GLN A 378 -19.00 13.79 21.07
CA GLN A 378 -18.42 13.84 22.41
C GLN A 378 -17.04 13.19 22.49
N ILE A 379 -16.88 12.00 21.91
CA ILE A 379 -15.57 11.34 21.93
C ILE A 379 -14.56 12.08 21.03
N CYS A 380 -15.01 12.66 19.91
CA CYS A 380 -14.17 13.51 19.06
C CYS A 380 -13.69 14.77 19.79
N GLU A 381 -14.58 15.47 20.51
CA GLU A 381 -14.25 16.64 21.32
C GLU A 381 -13.22 16.31 22.42
N ARG A 382 -13.42 15.22 23.16
CA ARG A 382 -12.46 14.73 24.17
C ARG A 382 -11.11 14.37 23.55
N GLY A 383 -11.10 13.66 22.42
CA GLY A 383 -9.89 13.28 21.73
C GLY A 383 -9.13 14.47 21.15
N ALA A 384 -9.84 15.46 20.59
CA ALA A 384 -9.24 16.71 20.13
C ALA A 384 -8.57 17.48 21.28
N ALA A 385 -9.26 17.64 22.41
CA ALA A 385 -8.75 18.30 23.62
C ALA A 385 -7.56 17.57 24.25
N SER A 386 -7.48 16.25 24.12
CA SER A 386 -6.38 15.43 24.69
C SER A 386 -5.01 15.70 24.06
N GLY A 387 -4.97 16.17 22.82
CA GLY A 387 -3.74 16.34 22.04
C GLY A 387 -3.07 15.04 21.62
N ARG A 388 -3.64 13.87 21.93
CA ARG A 388 -3.09 12.53 21.63
C ARG A 388 -3.77 11.89 20.42
N GLY A 389 -3.09 10.91 19.81
CA GLY A 389 -3.58 10.15 18.65
C GLY A 389 -3.53 10.93 17.33
N GLY A 390 -3.80 10.26 16.23
CA GLY A 390 -3.81 10.83 14.87
C GLY A 390 -5.12 11.55 14.52
N GLY A 391 -5.10 12.36 13.45
CA GLY A 391 -6.27 13.07 12.97
C GLY A 391 -6.78 14.19 13.88
N ALA A 392 -7.92 14.76 13.52
CA ALA A 392 -8.51 15.85 14.28
C ALA A 392 -9.16 15.40 15.59
N CYS A 393 -9.75 14.20 15.61
CA CYS A 393 -10.42 13.64 16.78
C CYS A 393 -9.51 12.75 17.65
N GLY A 394 -8.24 12.50 17.27
CA GLY A 394 -7.32 11.65 18.03
C GLY A 394 -7.76 10.18 18.16
N ILE A 395 -8.50 9.66 17.17
CA ILE A 395 -9.09 8.32 17.18
C ILE A 395 -8.94 7.68 15.80
N GLN A 396 -8.40 6.47 15.75
CA GLN A 396 -8.41 5.62 14.58
C GLN A 396 -9.60 4.66 14.64
N MET A 397 -10.25 4.45 13.50
CA MET A 397 -11.44 3.62 13.37
C MET A 397 -11.25 2.50 12.36
N ILE A 398 -12.05 1.43 12.49
CA ILE A 398 -12.30 0.41 11.47
C ILE A 398 -13.76 0.57 11.02
N TYR A 399 -13.98 0.65 9.69
CA TYR A 399 -15.30 0.82 9.09
C TYR A 399 -15.69 -0.41 8.29
N HIS A 400 -16.61 -1.23 8.79
CA HIS A 400 -17.17 -2.41 8.12
C HIS A 400 -18.20 -1.97 7.06
N SER A 401 -17.73 -1.54 5.89
CA SER A 401 -18.55 -0.83 4.90
C SER A 401 -18.45 -1.36 3.47
N MET A 402 -17.76 -2.48 3.24
CA MET A 402 -17.61 -3.07 1.92
C MET A 402 -18.29 -4.43 1.82
N LYS A 403 -18.66 -4.83 0.60
CA LYS A 403 -19.23 -6.12 0.28
C LYS A 403 -18.16 -7.06 -0.28
N GLU A 404 -18.15 -8.32 0.16
CA GLU A 404 -17.13 -9.30 -0.25
C GLU A 404 -17.09 -9.49 -1.78
N GLU A 405 -18.25 -9.54 -2.44
CA GLU A 405 -18.33 -9.76 -3.89
C GLU A 405 -17.72 -8.58 -4.69
N ASP A 406 -17.75 -7.36 -4.15
CA ASP A 406 -17.06 -6.22 -4.74
C ASP A 406 -15.56 -6.33 -4.53
N VAL A 407 -15.12 -6.75 -3.34
CA VAL A 407 -13.72 -7.01 -3.03
C VAL A 407 -13.15 -8.08 -3.96
N GLU A 408 -13.85 -9.22 -4.11
CA GLU A 408 -13.44 -10.32 -4.98
C GLU A 408 -13.35 -9.90 -6.45
N ARG A 409 -14.30 -9.12 -6.94
CA ARG A 409 -14.32 -8.66 -8.35
C ARG A 409 -13.16 -7.70 -8.64
N ILE A 410 -12.90 -6.76 -7.75
CA ILE A 410 -11.77 -5.83 -7.89
C ILE A 410 -10.44 -6.60 -7.80
N PHE A 411 -10.34 -7.54 -6.85
CA PHE A 411 -9.18 -8.41 -6.70
C PHE A 411 -8.88 -9.21 -7.97
N ALA A 412 -9.90 -9.75 -8.63
CA ALA A 412 -9.74 -10.55 -9.85
C ALA A 412 -9.25 -9.74 -11.06
N SER A 413 -9.42 -8.43 -11.07
CA SER A 413 -8.97 -7.57 -12.18
C SER A 413 -7.44 -7.63 -12.34
N PRO A 414 -6.91 -7.84 -13.56
CA PRO A 414 -5.46 -7.91 -13.81
C PRO A 414 -4.75 -6.57 -13.59
N LEU A 415 -5.49 -5.47 -13.42
CA LEU A 415 -4.97 -4.13 -13.15
C LEU A 415 -4.75 -3.86 -11.67
N THR A 416 -5.25 -4.73 -10.79
CA THR A 416 -5.23 -4.54 -9.35
C THR A 416 -4.00 -5.17 -8.73
N MET A 417 -3.18 -4.37 -8.07
CA MET A 417 -2.11 -4.80 -7.17
C MET A 417 -2.67 -5.10 -5.78
N ILE A 418 -1.93 -5.86 -4.99
CA ILE A 418 -2.25 -6.09 -3.60
C ILE A 418 -1.42 -5.15 -2.73
N ALA A 419 -2.09 -4.46 -1.83
CA ALA A 419 -1.47 -3.57 -0.85
C ALA A 419 -2.21 -3.70 0.48
N ARG A 420 -1.56 -3.35 1.59
CA ARG A 420 -2.18 -3.50 2.92
C ARG A 420 -2.84 -2.22 3.42
N ASP A 421 -2.44 -1.05 2.95
CA ASP A 421 -2.91 0.24 3.49
C ASP A 421 -2.79 0.30 5.04
N GLY A 422 -1.68 -0.23 5.53
CA GLY A 422 -1.34 -0.36 6.94
C GLY A 422 0.05 0.18 7.24
N GLY A 423 0.57 -0.11 8.44
CA GLY A 423 1.89 0.34 8.87
C GLY A 423 2.72 -0.75 9.51
N VAL A 424 3.88 -0.37 10.06
CA VAL A 424 4.58 -1.21 11.03
C VAL A 424 3.74 -1.21 12.30
N ALA A 425 3.21 -2.38 12.66
CA ALA A 425 2.25 -2.54 13.73
C ALA A 425 2.84 -3.35 14.90
N SER A 426 2.60 -2.85 16.12
CA SER A 426 2.93 -3.57 17.34
C SER A 426 1.98 -4.74 17.56
N LEU A 427 2.49 -5.86 18.07
CA LEU A 427 1.67 -6.99 18.53
C LEU A 427 0.96 -6.77 19.86
N THR A 428 1.08 -5.57 20.47
CA THR A 428 0.63 -5.34 21.85
C THR A 428 -0.19 -4.06 22.06
N ALA A 429 -0.41 -3.24 21.03
CA ALA A 429 -1.04 -1.92 21.19
C ALA A 429 -2.26 -1.73 20.28
N GLY A 430 -3.33 -1.18 20.84
CA GLY A 430 -4.56 -0.86 20.12
C GLY A 430 -5.35 -2.10 19.69
N ASN A 431 -6.32 -1.90 18.80
CA ASN A 431 -7.02 -2.96 18.07
C ASN A 431 -6.87 -2.68 16.56
N PRO A 432 -5.65 -2.84 15.99
CA PRO A 432 -5.37 -2.47 14.61
C PRO A 432 -6.17 -3.32 13.62
N HIS A 433 -6.40 -2.78 12.44
CA HIS A 433 -6.99 -3.54 11.35
C HIS A 433 -6.11 -4.76 11.00
N PRO A 434 -6.67 -5.98 10.86
CA PRO A 434 -5.90 -7.21 10.58
C PRO A 434 -5.05 -7.13 9.30
N ARG A 435 -5.39 -6.23 8.37
CA ARG A 435 -4.58 -5.99 7.16
C ARG A 435 -3.12 -5.61 7.45
N SER A 436 -2.82 -5.08 8.63
CA SER A 436 -1.44 -4.78 9.04
C SER A 436 -0.58 -6.02 9.24
N PHE A 437 -1.17 -7.20 9.38
CA PHE A 437 -0.46 -8.45 9.66
C PHE A 437 -0.61 -9.49 8.54
N GLY A 438 -1.83 -9.75 8.03
CA GLY A 438 -2.14 -10.94 7.25
C GLY A 438 -2.56 -10.70 5.80
N THR A 439 -2.25 -9.57 5.18
CA THR A 439 -2.72 -9.24 3.82
C THR A 439 -2.28 -10.24 2.76
N SER A 440 -0.98 -10.56 2.69
CA SER A 440 -0.45 -11.50 1.69
C SER A 440 -0.88 -12.93 1.99
N ALA A 441 -0.87 -13.32 3.26
CA ALA A 441 -1.34 -14.64 3.69
C ALA A 441 -2.81 -14.84 3.34
N ARG A 442 -3.66 -13.84 3.58
CA ARG A 442 -5.08 -13.87 3.22
C ARG A 442 -5.31 -14.01 1.71
N VAL A 443 -4.50 -13.34 0.90
CA VAL A 443 -4.53 -13.52 -0.56
C VAL A 443 -4.27 -14.98 -0.91
N LEU A 444 -3.20 -15.57 -0.40
CA LEU A 444 -2.79 -16.94 -0.74
C LEU A 444 -3.75 -17.99 -0.17
N ALA A 445 -4.17 -17.85 1.09
CA ALA A 445 -5.06 -18.79 1.73
C ALA A 445 -6.50 -18.65 1.20
N ARG A 446 -7.10 -17.46 1.36
CA ARG A 446 -8.52 -17.28 1.08
C ARG A 446 -8.82 -17.14 -0.41
N TYR A 447 -8.15 -16.24 -1.12
CA TYR A 447 -8.54 -15.91 -2.50
C TYR A 447 -7.94 -16.84 -3.55
N VAL A 448 -6.77 -17.44 -3.27
CA VAL A 448 -6.17 -18.45 -4.14
C VAL A 448 -6.64 -19.85 -3.76
N ARG A 449 -6.27 -20.35 -2.56
CA ARG A 449 -6.50 -21.74 -2.17
C ARG A 449 -7.97 -22.09 -1.94
N GLU A 450 -8.71 -21.28 -1.17
CA GLU A 450 -10.08 -21.60 -0.79
C GLU A 450 -11.10 -21.19 -1.85
N ARG A 451 -10.94 -20.01 -2.45
CA ARG A 451 -11.91 -19.42 -3.38
C ARG A 451 -11.55 -19.64 -4.85
N GLY A 452 -10.30 -19.90 -5.19
CA GLY A 452 -9.84 -20.12 -6.57
C GLY A 452 -10.10 -18.95 -7.51
N LEU A 453 -10.07 -17.70 -6.99
CA LEU A 453 -10.41 -16.50 -7.79
C LEU A 453 -9.34 -16.21 -8.85
N VAL A 454 -8.09 -16.49 -8.53
CA VAL A 454 -6.93 -16.36 -9.45
C VAL A 454 -5.97 -17.51 -9.16
N SER A 455 -5.07 -17.81 -10.11
CA SER A 455 -4.00 -18.78 -9.87
C SER A 455 -2.95 -18.24 -8.88
N LEU A 456 -2.14 -19.13 -8.30
CA LEU A 456 -1.02 -18.76 -7.45
C LEU A 456 -0.05 -17.81 -8.17
N GLU A 457 0.24 -18.11 -9.44
CA GLU A 457 1.15 -17.33 -10.25
C GLU A 457 0.64 -15.90 -10.49
N GLU A 458 -0.68 -15.75 -10.75
CA GLU A 458 -1.29 -14.42 -10.90
C GLU A 458 -1.31 -13.66 -9.57
N ALA A 459 -1.60 -14.30 -8.44
CA ALA A 459 -1.54 -13.68 -7.14
C ALA A 459 -0.11 -13.20 -6.81
N VAL A 460 0.90 -14.01 -7.08
CA VAL A 460 2.31 -13.61 -6.91
C VAL A 460 2.65 -12.45 -7.84
N ARG A 461 2.22 -12.46 -9.11
CA ARG A 461 2.41 -11.34 -10.04
C ARG A 461 1.83 -10.03 -9.49
N LYS A 462 0.62 -10.07 -8.94
CA LYS A 462 -0.07 -8.91 -8.34
C LYS A 462 0.66 -8.36 -7.10
N MET A 463 1.43 -9.18 -6.41
CA MET A 463 2.22 -8.81 -5.23
C MET A 463 3.70 -8.53 -5.55
N THR A 464 4.17 -8.70 -6.79
CA THR A 464 5.60 -8.61 -7.12
C THR A 464 5.88 -7.82 -8.39
N SER A 465 5.77 -8.41 -9.58
CA SER A 465 6.17 -7.74 -10.82
C SER A 465 5.23 -6.63 -11.25
N LEU A 466 3.94 -6.73 -11.00
CA LEU A 466 2.98 -5.66 -11.31
C LEU A 466 3.29 -4.37 -10.52
N PRO A 467 3.46 -4.40 -9.18
CA PRO A 467 3.92 -3.24 -8.42
C PRO A 467 5.33 -2.76 -8.81
N ALA A 468 6.27 -3.69 -9.08
CA ALA A 468 7.61 -3.31 -9.53
C ALA A 468 7.58 -2.52 -10.84
N GLN A 469 6.77 -2.95 -11.81
CA GLN A 469 6.58 -2.24 -13.09
C GLN A 469 5.94 -0.86 -12.89
N ARG A 470 4.91 -0.77 -12.04
CA ARG A 470 4.21 0.50 -11.76
C ARG A 470 5.14 1.55 -11.18
N PHE A 471 5.98 1.17 -10.23
CA PHE A 471 6.88 2.09 -9.51
C PHE A 471 8.30 2.14 -10.08
N GLY A 472 8.57 1.48 -11.21
CA GLY A 472 9.89 1.49 -11.84
C GLY A 472 10.98 0.89 -10.96
N LEU A 473 10.67 -0.15 -10.17
CA LEU A 473 11.62 -0.78 -9.27
C LEU A 473 12.56 -1.72 -10.05
N GLU A 474 13.60 -1.13 -10.62
CA GLU A 474 14.57 -1.88 -11.43
C GLU A 474 15.26 -2.99 -10.61
N GLY A 475 15.34 -4.17 -11.23
CA GLY A 475 16.01 -5.33 -10.64
C GLY A 475 15.24 -6.04 -9.52
N ARG A 476 13.93 -5.82 -9.36
CA ARG A 476 13.07 -6.44 -8.34
C ARG A 476 11.76 -6.97 -8.92
N GLY A 477 11.01 -7.73 -8.13
CA GLY A 477 9.68 -8.25 -8.48
C GLY A 477 9.66 -9.49 -9.35
N LEU A 478 10.83 -10.02 -9.74
CA LEU A 478 10.96 -11.27 -10.50
C LEU A 478 12.13 -12.11 -9.95
N LEU A 479 12.01 -13.43 -10.02
CA LEU A 479 13.13 -14.35 -9.86
C LEU A 479 13.81 -14.54 -11.23
N ARG A 480 14.86 -13.78 -11.48
CA ARG A 480 15.69 -13.87 -12.71
C ARG A 480 17.17 -13.62 -12.39
N GLU A 481 18.03 -14.26 -13.15
CA GLU A 481 19.47 -14.05 -13.03
C GLU A 481 19.84 -12.56 -13.22
N GLY A 482 20.74 -12.07 -12.37
CA GLY A 482 21.17 -10.68 -12.30
C GLY A 482 20.31 -9.77 -11.41
N LEU A 483 19.07 -10.16 -11.08
CA LEU A 483 18.19 -9.34 -10.23
C LEU A 483 18.54 -9.48 -8.74
N ARG A 484 18.05 -8.57 -7.91
CA ARG A 484 18.20 -8.61 -6.46
C ARG A 484 17.54 -9.85 -5.89
N ALA A 485 18.20 -10.47 -4.93
CA ALA A 485 17.70 -11.66 -4.26
C ALA A 485 16.77 -11.28 -3.09
N ASP A 486 15.62 -10.67 -3.43
CA ASP A 486 14.47 -10.61 -2.54
C ASP A 486 13.63 -11.85 -2.82
N VAL A 487 13.58 -12.76 -1.87
CA VAL A 487 12.98 -14.10 -2.07
C VAL A 487 12.14 -14.45 -0.84
N VAL A 488 10.97 -15.00 -1.10
CA VAL A 488 10.12 -15.63 -0.08
C VAL A 488 9.94 -17.10 -0.37
N LEU A 489 10.08 -17.94 0.66
CA LEU A 489 9.83 -19.39 0.59
C LEU A 489 8.65 -19.71 1.50
N PHE A 490 7.62 -20.33 0.93
CA PHE A 490 6.39 -20.66 1.64
C PHE A 490 5.74 -21.94 1.10
N ASP A 491 4.91 -22.55 1.93
CA ASP A 491 4.01 -23.63 1.49
C ASP A 491 2.62 -23.03 1.22
N PRO A 492 2.14 -23.02 -0.03
CA PRO A 492 0.82 -22.47 -0.37
C PRO A 492 -0.33 -23.21 0.30
N ASP A 493 -0.12 -24.47 0.75
CA ASP A 493 -1.13 -25.26 1.45
C ASP A 493 -1.17 -24.95 2.95
N GLU A 494 -0.09 -24.41 3.53
CA GLU A 494 0.04 -24.09 4.97
C GLU A 494 -0.04 -22.58 5.29
N VAL A 495 0.08 -21.70 4.29
CA VAL A 495 -0.04 -20.25 4.52
C VAL A 495 -1.40 -19.91 5.10
N GLU A 496 -1.41 -19.12 6.19
CA GLU A 496 -2.62 -18.75 6.91
C GLU A 496 -2.55 -17.33 7.48
N ASP A 497 -3.64 -16.57 7.28
CA ASP A 497 -3.93 -15.32 7.96
C ASP A 497 -4.56 -15.61 9.32
N LEU A 498 -3.80 -15.43 10.38
CA LEU A 498 -4.24 -15.66 11.76
C LEU A 498 -4.87 -14.40 12.39
N SER A 499 -4.69 -13.24 11.77
CA SER A 499 -5.16 -11.96 12.29
C SER A 499 -6.64 -11.76 11.98
N THR A 500 -7.43 -11.39 12.98
CA THR A 500 -8.87 -11.11 12.84
C THR A 500 -9.21 -9.70 13.34
N PHE A 501 -10.43 -9.23 13.09
CA PHE A 501 -10.89 -7.95 13.63
C PHE A 501 -11.07 -7.96 15.15
N GLN A 502 -11.29 -9.14 15.74
CA GLN A 502 -11.47 -9.35 17.18
C GLN A 502 -10.16 -9.63 17.89
N ASP A 503 -9.23 -10.27 17.20
CA ASP A 503 -7.91 -10.64 17.70
C ASP A 503 -6.87 -10.40 16.60
N PRO A 504 -6.40 -9.13 16.42
CA PRO A 504 -5.55 -8.77 15.29
C PRO A 504 -4.06 -9.05 15.49
N HIS A 505 -3.61 -9.30 16.71
CA HIS A 505 -2.20 -9.34 17.08
C HIS A 505 -1.52 -10.68 16.78
N HIS A 506 -1.63 -11.14 15.52
CA HIS A 506 -1.03 -12.39 15.05
C HIS A 506 -0.22 -12.20 13.78
N ASP A 507 1.02 -12.65 13.80
CA ASP A 507 1.83 -12.80 12.58
C ASP A 507 1.22 -13.87 11.66
N SER A 508 1.37 -13.72 10.35
CA SER A 508 1.03 -14.75 9.36
C SER A 508 1.85 -16.02 9.56
N ARG A 509 1.27 -17.18 9.25
CA ARG A 509 1.93 -18.48 9.27
C ARG A 509 2.26 -18.93 7.84
N GLY A 510 3.30 -19.78 7.70
CA GLY A 510 3.66 -20.46 6.45
C GLY A 510 4.74 -19.73 5.62
N PHE A 511 5.21 -18.57 6.03
CA PHE A 511 6.39 -17.91 5.44
C PHE A 511 7.66 -18.29 6.21
N ASP A 512 8.30 -19.37 5.79
CA ASP A 512 9.43 -19.96 6.54
C ASP A 512 10.74 -19.22 6.34
N LEU A 513 10.98 -18.71 5.13
CA LEU A 513 12.21 -18.02 4.77
C LEU A 513 11.88 -16.73 4.03
N VAL A 514 12.50 -15.63 4.45
CA VAL A 514 12.45 -14.36 3.74
C VAL A 514 13.87 -13.81 3.60
N LEU A 515 14.23 -13.47 2.36
CA LEU A 515 15.48 -12.79 2.03
C LEU A 515 15.18 -11.39 1.52
N VAL A 516 15.98 -10.44 1.98
CA VAL A 516 16.03 -9.06 1.45
C VAL A 516 17.45 -8.78 0.99
N ASN A 517 17.62 -8.40 -0.27
CA ASN A 517 18.94 -8.15 -0.87
C ASN A 517 19.95 -9.33 -0.65
N GLY A 518 19.47 -10.58 -0.67
CA GLY A 518 20.25 -11.79 -0.49
C GLY A 518 20.58 -12.15 0.96
N VAL A 519 20.17 -11.35 1.93
CA VAL A 519 20.37 -11.60 3.37
C VAL A 519 19.10 -12.17 3.97
N ILE A 520 19.23 -13.22 4.77
CA ILE A 520 18.11 -13.85 5.46
C ILE A 520 17.63 -12.95 6.60
N VAL A 521 16.39 -12.47 6.52
CA VAL A 521 15.72 -11.65 7.54
C VAL A 521 14.72 -12.45 8.38
N ARG A 522 14.26 -13.60 7.84
CA ARG A 522 13.39 -14.57 8.54
C ARG A 522 13.86 -15.98 8.18
N ASP A 523 14.05 -16.84 9.19
CA ASP A 523 14.54 -18.22 9.05
C ASP A 523 13.73 -19.15 9.94
N GLY A 524 13.19 -20.22 9.38
CA GLY A 524 12.29 -21.14 10.09
C GLY A 524 11.13 -20.43 10.77
N GLY A 525 10.59 -19.41 10.11
CA GLY A 525 9.49 -18.60 10.64
C GLY A 525 9.87 -17.62 11.75
N ARG A 526 11.18 -17.42 12.06
CA ARG A 526 11.65 -16.51 13.10
C ARG A 526 12.48 -15.34 12.53
N PRO A 527 12.34 -14.12 13.04
CA PRO A 527 13.17 -12.99 12.61
C PRO A 527 14.63 -13.20 13.01
N THR A 528 15.55 -12.76 12.13
CA THR A 528 17.01 -12.81 12.36
C THR A 528 17.57 -11.51 12.92
N CYS A 529 16.78 -10.45 12.98
CA CYS A 529 17.20 -9.08 13.32
C CYS A 529 18.20 -8.46 12.33
N ALA A 530 18.40 -9.06 11.15
CA ALA A 530 19.20 -8.46 10.09
C ALA A 530 18.39 -7.34 9.39
N ARG A 531 19.08 -6.24 9.05
CA ARG A 531 18.50 -5.05 8.45
C ARG A 531 19.17 -4.68 7.12
N PRO A 532 19.05 -5.54 6.08
CA PRO A 532 19.71 -5.32 4.80
C PRO A 532 18.89 -4.45 3.84
N GLY A 533 17.75 -3.92 4.27
CA GLY A 533 16.89 -3.06 3.46
C GLY A 533 17.59 -1.76 3.08
N ILE A 534 17.22 -1.20 1.94
CA ILE A 534 17.79 0.04 1.40
C ILE A 534 16.70 1.01 1.00
N ALA A 535 17.04 2.30 0.95
CA ALA A 535 16.20 3.30 0.31
C ALA A 535 16.18 3.07 -1.20
N LEU A 536 14.98 3.17 -1.79
CA LEU A 536 14.72 3.10 -3.23
C LEU A 536 14.33 4.50 -3.70
N TYR A 537 15.04 4.97 -4.71
CA TYR A 537 14.85 6.33 -5.22
C TYR A 537 14.05 6.33 -6.50
N GLY A 538 13.14 7.31 -6.63
CA GLY A 538 12.31 7.52 -7.81
C GLY A 538 13.09 8.05 -9.02
N PRO A 539 12.43 8.14 -10.18
CA PRO A 539 13.08 8.42 -11.47
C PRO A 539 13.72 9.81 -11.57
N GLY A 540 13.28 10.78 -10.74
CA GLY A 540 13.80 12.14 -10.70
C GLY A 540 15.03 12.35 -9.81
N TYR A 541 15.54 11.30 -9.16
CA TYR A 541 16.63 11.43 -8.19
C TYR A 541 17.92 11.99 -8.80
N GLY A 542 18.35 13.15 -8.31
CA GLY A 542 19.53 13.88 -8.81
C GLY A 542 20.85 13.53 -8.13
N GLY A 543 20.85 12.77 -7.05
CA GLY A 543 22.06 12.28 -6.39
C GLY A 543 22.59 11.06 -7.12
N GLY A 544 23.89 10.98 -7.37
CA GLY A 544 24.56 9.90 -8.12
C GLY A 544 24.39 8.51 -7.49
N ALA A 545 23.20 7.93 -7.58
CA ALA A 545 23.04 6.50 -7.41
C ALA A 545 23.71 5.81 -8.59
N PRO A 546 24.39 4.66 -8.42
CA PRO A 546 24.94 3.93 -9.54
C PRO A 546 23.78 3.50 -10.47
N ARG A 547 23.57 4.23 -11.57
CA ARG A 547 22.87 3.67 -12.71
C ARG A 547 23.72 2.49 -13.15
N VAL A 548 23.29 1.29 -12.81
CA VAL A 548 23.84 0.08 -13.42
C VAL A 548 23.46 0.19 -14.90
N ALA A 549 24.43 0.61 -15.69
CA ALA A 549 24.32 0.62 -17.14
C ALA A 549 24.15 -0.81 -17.61
N GLY A 550 22.93 -1.22 -17.82
CA GLY A 550 22.53 -2.46 -18.46
C GLY A 550 21.58 -2.09 -19.57
N ASN A 551 22.09 -2.02 -20.80
CA ASN A 551 21.28 -1.92 -21.99
C ASN A 551 20.26 -3.07 -22.01
N ALA A 552 19.02 -2.76 -21.67
CA ALA A 552 17.86 -3.54 -22.09
C ALA A 552 16.74 -2.55 -22.38
N SER A 553 16.51 -2.32 -23.65
CA SER A 553 15.27 -1.67 -24.12
C SER A 553 14.07 -2.35 -23.46
N PRO A 554 13.04 -1.60 -23.05
CA PRO A 554 11.84 -2.19 -22.47
C PRO A 554 11.21 -3.11 -23.52
N VAL A 555 11.24 -4.42 -23.25
CA VAL A 555 10.42 -5.38 -23.99
C VAL A 555 8.99 -5.09 -23.59
N ILE A 556 8.29 -4.31 -24.40
CA ILE A 556 6.85 -4.15 -24.34
C ILE A 556 6.27 -5.50 -24.72
N LEU A 557 5.92 -6.31 -23.73
CA LEU A 557 5.05 -7.47 -23.93
C LEU A 557 3.68 -6.93 -24.34
N ARG A 558 3.45 -6.81 -25.65
CA ARG A 558 2.10 -6.63 -26.19
C ARG A 558 1.33 -7.88 -25.81
N ALA A 559 0.30 -7.71 -24.98
CA ALA A 559 -0.70 -8.73 -24.74
C ALA A 559 -1.23 -9.18 -26.11
N ALA A 560 -1.11 -10.47 -26.42
CA ALA A 560 -1.74 -11.05 -27.59
C ALA A 560 -3.25 -10.91 -27.40
N GLY A 561 -3.88 -10.09 -28.24
CA GLY A 561 -5.32 -9.97 -28.30
C GLY A 561 -6.00 -11.32 -28.57
N PRO A 562 -7.26 -11.48 -28.19
CA PRO A 562 -7.98 -12.73 -28.36
C PRO A 562 -8.06 -13.09 -29.86
N LYS A 563 -7.51 -14.24 -30.23
CA LYS A 563 -7.73 -14.83 -31.55
C LYS A 563 -9.20 -15.20 -31.67
N ASN A 564 -9.82 -14.68 -32.71
CA ASN A 564 -11.17 -15.00 -33.15
C ASN A 564 -11.46 -16.50 -33.07
N LEU A 565 -12.39 -16.88 -32.19
CA LEU A 565 -13.05 -18.18 -32.27
C LEU A 565 -14.14 -18.05 -33.33
N LEU A 566 -13.97 -18.77 -34.44
CA LEU A 566 -14.99 -18.98 -35.46
C LEU A 566 -16.20 -19.73 -34.84
N PRO A 567 -17.43 -19.44 -35.24
CA PRO A 567 -18.58 -20.14 -34.72
C PRO A 567 -18.67 -21.55 -35.30
N LEU A 568 -18.73 -22.56 -34.46
CA LEU A 568 -19.17 -23.90 -34.85
C LEU A 568 -20.68 -23.91 -34.96
N THR A 569 -21.16 -23.99 -36.21
CA THR A 569 -22.50 -24.39 -36.55
C THR A 569 -22.67 -25.89 -36.36
N LYS A 570 -23.51 -26.30 -35.49
CA LYS A 570 -24.67 -27.21 -35.54
C LYS A 570 -25.13 -27.55 -34.13
#